data_f1ed19e345750a754490a37703da6104
#
_entry.id   f1ed19e345750a754490a37703da6104
#
_cell.length_a   1.000
_cell.length_b   1.000
_cell.length_c   1.000
_cell.angle_alpha   90.00
_cell.angle_beta   90.00
_cell.angle_gamma   90.00
#
_symmetry.space_group_name_H-M   'P 1'
#
loop_
_entity.id
_entity.type
_entity.pdbx_description
1 polymer ?
#
loop_
_entity_poly.entity_id
_entity_poly.type
_entity_poly.pdbx_seq_one_letter_code
_entity_poly.pdbx_strand_id
1 'polypeptide(L)'
;MAMHPVTLSNDTDRSLANLSNGHKRRIETTLRLLDEELCRFEEWAQGREIHSVFYHEQNSLSSEQRDVLSSEVAMIKEILLELQNSLKLEGRVRSSDKTIRAQCATLWVSLTELTSKYLRRSGELPEELTEYLDRRIFQLIDHLNKIVKIMRAK
;
A
#
# COMPACT_ATOMS: atom_id res chain seq x y z
N MET A 1 1.68 -31.10 5.59
CA MET A 1 2.58 -31.65 4.57
C MET A 1 3.81 -30.78 4.46
N ALA A 2 4.96 -31.25 4.88
CA ALA A 2 6.19 -30.51 4.72
C ALA A 2 6.56 -30.50 3.22
N MET A 3 6.56 -29.34 2.59
CA MET A 3 7.13 -29.17 1.26
C MET A 3 8.65 -29.36 1.37
N HIS A 4 9.17 -30.38 0.71
CA HIS A 4 10.60 -30.49 0.55
C HIS A 4 11.10 -29.33 -0.32
N PRO A 5 12.20 -28.66 0.03
CA PRO A 5 12.78 -27.68 -0.85
C PRO A 5 13.11 -28.34 -2.18
N VAL A 6 12.53 -27.81 -3.25
CA VAL A 6 12.91 -28.24 -4.60
C VAL A 6 14.33 -27.75 -4.82
N THR A 7 15.28 -28.65 -4.68
CA THR A 7 16.67 -28.39 -5.07
C THR A 7 16.68 -28.20 -6.57
N LEU A 8 16.98 -26.98 -7.01
CA LEU A 8 17.15 -26.66 -8.42
C LEU A 8 18.29 -27.53 -8.99
N SER A 9 18.08 -28.08 -10.18
CA SER A 9 19.14 -28.79 -10.89
C SER A 9 20.27 -27.83 -11.30
N ASN A 10 21.47 -28.32 -11.47
CA ASN A 10 22.62 -27.51 -11.94
C ASN A 10 22.34 -26.75 -13.24
N ASP A 11 21.51 -27.30 -14.12
CA ASP A 11 21.11 -26.64 -15.37
C ASP A 11 20.17 -25.45 -15.12
N THR A 12 19.29 -25.56 -14.13
CA THR A 12 18.42 -24.45 -13.72
C THR A 12 19.25 -23.33 -13.09
N ASP A 13 20.24 -23.64 -12.26
CA ASP A 13 21.13 -22.63 -11.68
C ASP A 13 21.92 -21.86 -12.74
N ARG A 14 22.39 -22.53 -13.80
CA ARG A 14 23.05 -21.88 -14.93
C ARG A 14 22.10 -20.96 -15.71
N SER A 15 20.86 -21.39 -15.93
CA SER A 15 19.83 -20.59 -16.60
C SER A 15 19.46 -19.35 -15.77
N LEU A 16 19.38 -19.47 -14.45
CA LEU A 16 19.10 -18.35 -13.55
C LEU A 16 20.23 -17.31 -13.54
N ALA A 17 21.50 -17.75 -13.64
CA ALA A 17 22.64 -16.84 -13.73
C ALA A 17 22.61 -15.97 -15.00
N ASN A 18 21.91 -16.42 -16.04
CA ASN A 18 21.76 -15.72 -17.32
C ASN A 18 20.47 -14.87 -17.41
N LEU A 19 19.68 -14.78 -16.32
CA LEU A 19 18.47 -13.97 -16.30
C LEU A 19 18.82 -12.48 -16.45
N SER A 20 18.24 -11.82 -17.45
CA SER A 20 18.53 -10.42 -17.72
C SER A 20 18.04 -9.51 -16.57
N ASN A 21 18.68 -8.35 -16.41
CA ASN A 21 18.23 -7.35 -15.44
C ASN A 21 16.80 -6.86 -15.71
N GLY A 22 16.40 -6.80 -16.99
CA GLY A 22 15.02 -6.46 -17.38
C GLY A 22 14.00 -7.49 -16.90
N HIS A 23 14.32 -8.78 -17.05
CA HIS A 23 13.50 -9.87 -16.56
C HIS A 23 13.40 -9.86 -15.03
N LYS A 24 14.53 -9.71 -14.34
CA LYS A 24 14.56 -9.59 -12.86
C LYS A 24 13.68 -8.46 -12.35
N ARG A 25 13.81 -7.29 -12.97
CA ARG A 25 13.04 -6.10 -12.58
C ARG A 25 11.53 -6.32 -12.73
N ARG A 26 11.11 -6.93 -13.84
CA ARG A 26 9.70 -7.23 -14.09
C ARG A 26 9.13 -8.24 -13.10
N ILE A 27 9.88 -9.33 -12.86
CA ILE A 27 9.50 -10.35 -11.88
C ILE A 27 9.40 -9.73 -10.50
N GLU A 28 10.43 -9.00 -10.07
CA GLU A 28 10.48 -8.35 -8.77
C GLU A 28 9.32 -7.38 -8.56
N THR A 29 9.00 -6.57 -9.56
CA THR A 29 7.87 -5.62 -9.46
C THR A 29 6.55 -6.35 -9.21
N THR A 30 6.28 -7.41 -9.96
CA THR A 30 5.04 -8.19 -9.81
C THR A 30 4.97 -8.91 -8.46
N LEU A 31 6.07 -9.56 -8.07
CA LEU A 31 6.11 -10.30 -6.80
C LEU A 31 6.03 -9.36 -5.60
N ARG A 32 6.61 -8.17 -5.70
CA ARG A 32 6.48 -7.15 -4.66
C ARG A 32 5.04 -6.67 -4.49
N LEU A 33 4.32 -6.43 -5.59
CA LEU A 33 2.90 -6.05 -5.51
C LEU A 33 2.07 -7.14 -4.84
N LEU A 34 2.35 -8.40 -5.18
CA LEU A 34 1.71 -9.54 -4.50
C LEU A 34 2.02 -9.52 -3.01
N ASP A 35 3.28 -9.38 -2.63
CA ASP A 35 3.71 -9.37 -1.23
C ASP A 35 3.07 -8.23 -0.43
N GLU A 36 2.97 -7.04 -1.02
CA GLU A 36 2.26 -5.89 -0.42
C GLU A 36 0.78 -6.22 -0.14
N GLU A 37 0.08 -6.86 -1.08
CA GLU A 37 -1.31 -7.27 -0.88
C GLU A 37 -1.45 -8.38 0.18
N LEU A 38 -0.49 -9.29 0.26
CA LEU A 38 -0.49 -10.33 1.30
C LEU A 38 -0.41 -9.74 2.71
N CYS A 39 0.28 -8.60 2.88
CA CYS A 39 0.31 -7.90 4.17
C CYS A 39 -1.09 -7.44 4.60
N ARG A 40 -1.90 -6.96 3.68
CA ARG A 40 -3.31 -6.60 3.94
C ARG A 40 -4.17 -7.82 4.23
N PHE A 41 -3.98 -8.90 3.48
CA PHE A 41 -4.70 -10.15 3.70
C PHE A 41 -4.43 -10.73 5.09
N GLU A 42 -3.19 -10.63 5.57
CA GLU A 42 -2.85 -11.03 6.94
C GLU A 42 -3.61 -10.22 7.99
N GLU A 43 -3.71 -8.91 7.81
CA GLU A 43 -4.47 -8.05 8.71
C GLU A 43 -5.95 -8.45 8.75
N TRP A 44 -6.56 -8.72 7.59
CA TRP A 44 -7.95 -9.18 7.53
C TRP A 44 -8.12 -10.58 8.13
N ALA A 45 -7.15 -11.47 7.91
CA ALA A 45 -7.16 -12.80 8.53
C ALA A 45 -7.09 -12.72 10.06
N GLN A 46 -6.47 -11.68 10.61
CA GLN A 46 -6.43 -11.40 12.04
C GLN A 46 -7.69 -10.73 12.58
N GLY A 47 -8.66 -10.43 11.73
CA GLY A 47 -9.92 -9.81 12.09
C GLY A 47 -9.91 -8.28 12.11
N ARG A 48 -8.93 -7.64 11.48
CA ARG A 48 -8.84 -6.19 11.44
C ARG A 48 -10.11 -5.57 10.85
N GLU A 49 -10.59 -4.53 11.51
CA GLU A 49 -11.64 -3.62 11.03
C GLU A 49 -11.16 -2.18 11.20
N ILE A 50 -11.71 -1.29 10.39
CA ILE A 50 -11.44 0.14 10.52
C ILE A 50 -12.79 0.87 10.68
N HIS A 51 -12.89 1.67 11.73
CA HIS A 51 -14.02 2.56 11.96
C HIS A 51 -13.52 4.00 12.01
N SER A 52 -13.86 4.78 11.00
CA SER A 52 -13.51 6.20 10.94
C SER A 52 -14.69 7.04 10.47
N VAL A 53 -14.48 8.31 10.23
CA VAL A 53 -15.57 9.28 9.94
C VAL A 53 -16.28 8.94 8.63
N PHE A 54 -15.55 8.75 7.55
CA PHE A 54 -16.09 8.43 6.21
C PHE A 54 -15.70 7.05 5.72
N TYR A 55 -14.82 6.38 6.43
CA TYR A 55 -14.28 5.11 6.01
C TYR A 55 -14.55 4.05 7.05
N HIS A 56 -15.28 3.02 6.65
CA HIS A 56 -15.54 1.85 7.47
C HIS A 56 -15.17 0.61 6.66
N GLU A 57 -14.22 -0.14 7.18
CA GLU A 57 -13.86 -1.44 6.64
C GLU A 57 -14.34 -2.50 7.61
N GLN A 58 -15.42 -3.19 7.22
CA GLN A 58 -15.99 -4.27 7.99
C GLN A 58 -15.30 -5.58 7.65
N ASN A 59 -14.86 -6.31 8.66
CA ASN A 59 -14.34 -7.64 8.45
C ASN A 59 -15.50 -8.64 8.33
N SER A 60 -15.89 -8.94 7.09
CA SER A 60 -16.98 -9.85 6.76
C SER A 60 -16.56 -11.32 6.72
N LEU A 61 -15.29 -11.61 7.02
CA LEU A 61 -14.75 -12.97 6.94
C LEU A 61 -15.22 -13.81 8.12
N SER A 62 -15.67 -15.04 7.84
CA SER A 62 -15.92 -16.04 8.87
C SER A 62 -14.60 -16.52 9.49
N SER A 63 -14.69 -17.16 10.65
CA SER A 63 -13.52 -17.76 11.30
C SER A 63 -12.81 -18.78 10.39
N GLU A 64 -13.59 -19.60 9.69
CA GLU A 64 -13.04 -20.57 8.72
C GLU A 64 -12.34 -19.87 7.55
N GLN A 65 -12.96 -18.82 6.98
CA GLN A 65 -12.35 -18.03 5.91
C GLN A 65 -11.03 -17.39 6.35
N ARG A 66 -10.98 -16.85 7.56
CA ARG A 66 -9.75 -16.26 8.11
C ARG A 66 -8.65 -17.30 8.30
N ASP A 67 -8.98 -18.48 8.79
CA ASP A 67 -8.01 -19.55 8.98
C ASP A 67 -7.43 -20.03 7.64
N VAL A 68 -8.27 -20.24 6.63
CA VAL A 68 -7.83 -20.62 5.28
C VAL A 68 -6.98 -19.50 4.66
N LEU A 69 -7.41 -18.25 4.76
CA LEU A 69 -6.66 -17.11 4.23
C LEU A 69 -5.28 -17.02 4.87
N SER A 70 -5.19 -17.13 6.20
CA SER A 70 -3.92 -17.11 6.93
C SER A 70 -2.98 -18.21 6.46
N SER A 71 -3.50 -19.42 6.29
CA SER A 71 -2.74 -20.59 5.83
C SER A 71 -2.21 -20.40 4.40
N GLU A 72 -3.06 -19.94 3.49
CA GLU A 72 -2.66 -19.71 2.09
C GLU A 72 -1.64 -18.57 1.96
N VAL A 73 -1.82 -17.50 2.71
CA VAL A 73 -0.85 -16.38 2.74
C VAL A 73 0.53 -16.88 3.19
N ALA A 74 0.58 -17.68 4.24
CA ALA A 74 1.84 -18.26 4.73
C ALA A 74 2.53 -19.11 3.66
N MET A 75 1.79 -19.93 2.94
CA MET A 75 2.32 -20.77 1.85
C MET A 75 2.84 -19.93 0.68
N ILE A 76 2.10 -18.89 0.29
CA ILE A 76 2.55 -17.99 -0.78
C ILE A 76 3.83 -17.26 -0.36
N LYS A 77 3.94 -16.81 0.87
CA LYS A 77 5.16 -16.15 1.38
C LYS A 77 6.38 -17.07 1.35
N GLU A 78 6.21 -18.35 1.66
CA GLU A 78 7.30 -19.32 1.52
C GLU A 78 7.79 -19.42 0.06
N ILE A 79 6.87 -19.48 -0.90
CA ILE A 79 7.20 -19.50 -2.33
C ILE A 79 7.91 -18.22 -2.75
N LEU A 80 7.43 -17.05 -2.27
CA LEU A 80 8.08 -15.77 -2.55
C LEU A 80 9.51 -15.71 -2.01
N LEU A 81 9.74 -16.25 -0.82
CA LEU A 81 11.08 -16.32 -0.23
C LEU A 81 12.00 -17.21 -1.05
N GLU A 82 11.53 -18.37 -1.49
CA GLU A 82 12.27 -19.25 -2.39
C GLU A 82 12.65 -18.57 -3.70
N LEU A 83 11.69 -17.87 -4.32
CA LEU A 83 11.91 -17.13 -5.55
C LEU A 83 12.93 -15.98 -5.35
N GLN A 84 12.82 -15.26 -4.25
CA GLN A 84 13.78 -14.21 -3.91
C GLN A 84 15.19 -14.75 -3.82
N ASN A 85 15.37 -15.85 -3.11
CA ASN A 85 16.67 -16.47 -2.92
C ASN A 85 17.22 -17.09 -4.22
N SER A 86 16.39 -17.81 -4.97
CA SER A 86 16.78 -18.50 -6.19
C SER A 86 17.11 -17.54 -7.33
N LEU A 87 16.32 -16.47 -7.48
CA LEU A 87 16.49 -15.48 -8.55
C LEU A 87 17.38 -14.31 -8.12
N LYS A 88 17.83 -14.28 -6.88
CA LYS A 88 18.61 -13.18 -6.28
C LYS A 88 17.92 -11.83 -6.48
N LEU A 89 16.63 -11.78 -6.13
CA LEU A 89 15.84 -10.56 -6.22
C LEU A 89 16.07 -9.70 -4.98
N GLU A 90 16.17 -8.40 -5.20
CA GLU A 90 16.29 -7.44 -4.10
C GLU A 90 14.91 -7.07 -3.55
N GLY A 91 14.80 -6.93 -2.24
CA GLY A 91 13.64 -6.34 -1.59
C GLY A 91 13.69 -4.81 -1.71
N ARG A 92 12.52 -4.19 -1.61
CA ARG A 92 12.41 -2.73 -1.56
C ARG A 92 12.11 -2.28 -0.14
N VAL A 93 12.90 -1.34 0.34
CA VAL A 93 12.64 -0.66 1.61
C VAL A 93 11.84 0.61 1.33
N ARG A 94 10.72 0.76 2.03
CA ARG A 94 9.89 1.96 1.99
C ARG A 94 9.86 2.59 3.38
N SER A 95 10.28 3.85 3.46
CA SER A 95 10.23 4.59 4.72
C SER A 95 8.85 5.19 4.93
N SER A 96 8.27 5.00 6.12
CA SER A 96 6.94 5.52 6.46
C SER A 96 6.87 7.04 6.38
N ASP A 97 7.90 7.74 6.85
CA ASP A 97 7.97 9.21 6.79
C ASP A 97 7.91 9.75 5.37
N LYS A 98 8.63 9.13 4.43
CA LYS A 98 8.61 9.50 3.01
C LYS A 98 7.25 9.19 2.39
N THR A 99 6.65 8.06 2.73
CA THR A 99 5.32 7.68 2.24
C THR A 99 4.26 8.65 2.76
N ILE A 100 4.29 9.00 4.03
CA ILE A 100 3.36 9.97 4.63
C ILE A 100 3.48 11.32 3.93
N ARG A 101 4.71 11.82 3.71
CA ARG A 101 4.93 13.09 3.00
C ARG A 101 4.35 13.07 1.58
N ALA A 102 4.57 11.99 0.85
CA ALA A 102 4.04 11.83 -0.51
C ALA A 102 2.51 11.81 -0.52
N GLN A 103 1.90 11.08 0.41
CA GLN A 103 0.44 11.03 0.56
C GLN A 103 -0.13 12.40 0.95
N CYS A 104 0.50 13.11 1.87
CA CYS A 104 0.09 14.47 2.24
C CYS A 104 0.15 15.43 1.05
N ALA A 105 1.17 15.32 0.19
CA ALA A 105 1.28 16.14 -1.02
C ALA A 105 0.10 15.88 -1.98
N THR A 106 -0.26 14.63 -2.20
CA THR A 106 -1.40 14.25 -3.03
C THR A 106 -2.72 14.76 -2.43
N LEU A 107 -2.92 14.58 -1.13
CA LEU A 107 -4.12 15.04 -0.41
C LEU A 107 -4.22 16.56 -0.41
N TRP A 108 -3.09 17.27 -0.31
CA TRP A 108 -3.05 18.72 -0.38
C TRP A 108 -3.64 19.22 -1.71
N VAL A 109 -3.26 18.61 -2.83
CA VAL A 109 -3.81 18.94 -4.15
C VAL A 109 -5.32 18.68 -4.18
N SER A 110 -5.74 17.49 -3.75
CA SER A 110 -7.15 17.11 -3.73
C SER A 110 -8.01 18.04 -2.86
N LEU A 111 -7.51 18.42 -1.68
CA LEU A 111 -8.21 19.37 -0.81
C LEU A 111 -8.28 20.77 -1.41
N THR A 112 -7.23 21.23 -2.07
CA THR A 112 -7.23 22.53 -2.75
C THR A 112 -8.32 22.60 -3.83
N GLU A 113 -8.57 21.51 -4.52
CA GLU A 113 -9.64 21.40 -5.52
C GLU A 113 -11.05 21.46 -4.91
N LEU A 114 -11.20 21.30 -3.61
CA LEU A 114 -12.46 21.45 -2.89
C LEU A 114 -12.72 22.89 -2.42
N THR A 115 -11.79 23.82 -2.60
CA THR A 115 -12.03 25.23 -2.30
C THR A 115 -13.09 25.80 -3.25
N SER A 116 -13.79 26.84 -2.81
CA SER A 116 -14.89 27.43 -3.56
C SER A 116 -14.50 27.88 -4.97
N LYS A 117 -13.27 28.38 -5.13
CA LYS A 117 -12.69 28.77 -6.43
C LYS A 117 -12.78 27.64 -7.48
N TYR A 118 -12.48 26.41 -7.08
CA TYR A 118 -12.48 25.24 -7.96
C TYR A 118 -13.88 24.59 -8.04
N LEU A 119 -14.61 24.53 -6.92
CA LEU A 119 -15.95 23.93 -6.88
C LEU A 119 -16.96 24.69 -7.74
N ARG A 120 -16.81 25.99 -7.90
CA ARG A 120 -17.68 26.81 -8.76
C ARG A 120 -17.65 26.35 -10.22
N ARG A 121 -16.65 25.62 -10.64
CA ARG A 121 -16.58 25.02 -11.98
C ARG A 121 -17.63 23.93 -12.18
N SER A 122 -18.11 23.33 -11.10
CA SER A 122 -19.13 22.28 -11.12
C SER A 122 -20.55 22.80 -10.85
N GLY A 123 -20.71 24.11 -10.61
CA GLY A 123 -22.00 24.73 -10.32
C GLY A 123 -21.90 25.88 -9.35
N GLU A 124 -23.03 26.61 -9.17
CA GLU A 124 -23.11 27.70 -8.21
C GLU A 124 -23.05 27.17 -6.78
N LEU A 125 -22.32 27.87 -5.91
CA LEU A 125 -22.25 27.61 -4.48
C LEU A 125 -22.97 28.72 -3.71
N PRO A 126 -23.81 28.38 -2.69
CA PRO A 126 -24.30 29.36 -1.75
C PRO A 126 -23.15 30.11 -1.08
N GLU A 127 -23.22 31.45 -1.01
CA GLU A 127 -22.15 32.27 -0.46
C GLU A 127 -21.80 31.91 1.00
N GLU A 128 -22.81 31.62 1.80
CA GLU A 128 -22.63 31.17 3.21
C GLU A 128 -21.81 29.88 3.31
N LEU A 129 -22.08 28.94 2.42
CA LEU A 129 -21.33 27.66 2.37
C LEU A 129 -19.91 27.87 1.90
N THR A 130 -19.69 28.81 0.96
CA THR A 130 -18.36 29.14 0.41
C THR A 130 -17.38 29.51 1.51
N GLU A 131 -17.73 30.46 2.36
CA GLU A 131 -16.86 30.93 3.45
C GLU A 131 -16.61 29.81 4.49
N TYR A 132 -17.63 29.10 4.89
CA TYR A 132 -17.52 28.00 5.82
C TYR A 132 -16.61 26.88 5.29
N LEU A 133 -16.83 26.46 4.05
CA LEU A 133 -16.07 25.38 3.41
C LEU A 133 -14.61 25.75 3.24
N ASP A 134 -14.32 26.93 2.69
CA ASP A 134 -12.94 27.39 2.46
C ASP A 134 -12.15 27.42 3.78
N ARG A 135 -12.75 27.94 4.84
CA ARG A 135 -12.11 27.96 6.16
C ARG A 135 -11.76 26.57 6.66
N ARG A 136 -12.68 25.62 6.51
CA ARG A 136 -12.46 24.24 6.94
C ARG A 136 -11.41 23.51 6.10
N ILE A 137 -11.46 23.72 4.78
CA ILE A 137 -10.44 23.15 3.88
C ILE A 137 -9.06 23.68 4.22
N PHE A 138 -8.90 24.99 4.44
CA PHE A 138 -7.61 25.57 4.83
C PHE A 138 -7.13 25.05 6.19
N GLN A 139 -8.02 24.81 7.14
CA GLN A 139 -7.67 24.17 8.41
C GLN A 139 -7.13 22.74 8.20
N LEU A 140 -7.76 21.95 7.33
CA LEU A 140 -7.28 20.62 7.00
C LEU A 140 -5.89 20.67 6.35
N ILE A 141 -5.68 21.58 5.41
CA ILE A 141 -4.40 21.79 4.75
C ILE A 141 -3.32 22.17 5.77
N ASP A 142 -3.62 23.05 6.71
CA ASP A 142 -2.68 23.44 7.76
C ASP A 142 -2.25 22.25 8.62
N HIS A 143 -3.17 21.36 8.95
CA HIS A 143 -2.86 20.14 9.69
C HIS A 143 -2.00 19.17 8.88
N LEU A 144 -2.27 19.02 7.58
CA LEU A 144 -1.40 18.22 6.70
C LEU A 144 0.02 18.81 6.64
N ASN A 145 0.15 20.13 6.57
CA ASN A 145 1.44 20.80 6.58
C ASN A 145 2.20 20.57 7.89
N LYS A 146 1.52 20.52 9.02
CA LYS A 146 2.12 20.18 10.32
C LYS A 146 2.64 18.75 10.33
N ILE A 147 1.89 17.80 9.75
CA ILE A 147 2.33 16.42 9.61
C ILE A 147 3.60 16.34 8.76
N VAL A 148 3.61 16.99 7.60
CA VAL A 148 4.79 17.02 6.71
C VAL A 148 6.01 17.60 7.42
N LYS A 149 5.83 18.67 8.19
CA LYS A 149 6.91 19.31 8.95
C LYS A 149 7.53 18.35 9.98
N ILE A 150 6.70 17.61 10.71
CA ILE A 150 7.16 16.60 11.68
C ILE A 150 7.92 15.47 10.97
N MET A 151 7.44 15.03 9.80
CA MET A 151 8.10 13.95 9.04
C MET A 151 9.44 14.36 8.45
N ARG A 152 9.74 15.66 8.35
CA ARG A 152 11.04 16.18 7.93
C ARG A 152 12.01 16.40 9.08
N ALA A 153 11.51 16.52 10.29
CA ALA A 153 12.33 16.70 11.49
C ALA A 153 13.08 15.39 11.79
N LYS A 154 14.37 15.47 11.95
CA LYS A 154 15.23 14.36 12.42
C LYS A 154 15.61 14.59 13.88
#